data_0ea95615ae1ba56cef623aa6a913b9a7
#
_entry.id   0ea95615ae1ba56cef623aa6a913b9a7
#
_cell.length_a   1.000
_cell.length_b   1.000
_cell.length_c   1.000
_cell.angle_alpha   90.00
_cell.angle_beta   90.00
_cell.angle_gamma   90.00
#
_symmetry.space_group_name_H-M   'P 1'
#
loop_
_entity.id
_entity.type
_entity.pdbx_description
1 polymer ?
#
loop_
_entity_poly.entity_id
_entity_poly.type
_entity_poly.pdbx_seq_one_letter_code
_entity_poly.pdbx_strand_id
1 'polypeptide(L)'
;MTGIQLAGIRVGPIIGVAADPNYVAAGAPLGMIATDPDDPTDPWSAAAPPGGVIVQTPGPTAGPSATGTLRIPVPKNVPAGPRRVAIQAGHWKSDEVPDELRRLIPQTGAEWEGVTEVEINLDIAQRVGVILNSKGIAVDILPTTIPVGYVADAFVALHADSDGVGVNSGFKMAHGARRGPYEDALLNDIKDSFGGATGLNYDPTHISRNMTGYFSFNWSRFQHAVAAHTPAVILEMGYVSNDDDRALMLDHADLLANSIASGITKFLDETPRSKIFGQDLVVPAFPSRPSPRP
;
A
#
# COMPACT_ATOMS: atom_id res chain seq x y z
N MET A 1 -14.29 27.11 -27.17
CA MET A 1 -14.55 25.65 -27.26
C MET A 1 -13.53 25.10 -28.26
N THR A 2 -12.42 24.58 -27.77
CA THR A 2 -11.43 23.89 -28.57
C THR A 2 -11.02 22.67 -27.76
N GLY A 3 -11.55 21.51 -28.18
CA GLY A 3 -11.26 20.25 -27.53
C GLY A 3 -9.80 19.86 -27.73
N ILE A 4 -9.14 19.49 -26.64
CA ILE A 4 -7.83 18.84 -26.66
C ILE A 4 -8.05 17.39 -27.03
N GLN A 5 -7.63 17.03 -28.23
CA GLN A 5 -7.59 15.65 -28.70
C GLN A 5 -6.37 14.97 -28.08
N LEU A 6 -6.58 14.16 -27.06
CA LEU A 6 -5.54 13.26 -26.53
C LEU A 6 -5.20 12.23 -27.62
N ALA A 7 -3.97 12.29 -28.10
CA ALA A 7 -3.44 11.34 -29.09
C ALA A 7 -3.51 9.92 -28.53
N GLY A 8 -4.15 9.03 -29.28
CA GLY A 8 -4.51 7.69 -28.88
C GLY A 8 -3.34 6.82 -28.44
N ILE A 9 -3.20 6.66 -27.14
CA ILE A 9 -2.57 5.49 -26.57
C ILE A 9 -3.63 4.39 -26.63
N ARG A 10 -3.46 3.42 -27.51
CA ARG A 10 -4.23 2.18 -27.43
C ARG A 10 -3.82 1.48 -26.15
N VAL A 11 -4.63 1.63 -25.13
CA VAL A 11 -4.59 0.75 -23.97
C VAL A 11 -4.93 -0.63 -24.51
N GLY A 12 -3.94 -1.53 -24.53
CA GLY A 12 -4.20 -2.95 -24.78
C GLY A 12 -5.23 -3.44 -23.76
N PRO A 13 -5.94 -4.53 -24.06
CA PRO A 13 -6.96 -5.02 -23.15
C PRO A 13 -6.32 -5.13 -21.76
N ILE A 14 -6.95 -4.51 -20.76
CA ILE A 14 -6.66 -4.77 -19.36
C ILE A 14 -6.83 -6.27 -19.24
N ILE A 15 -5.73 -7.00 -19.09
CA ILE A 15 -5.78 -8.40 -18.76
C ILE A 15 -6.24 -8.38 -17.31
N GLY A 16 -7.56 -8.35 -17.14
CA GLY A 16 -8.15 -8.67 -15.86
C GLY A 16 -7.55 -10.02 -15.50
N VAL A 17 -6.88 -10.12 -14.37
CA VAL A 17 -6.49 -11.39 -13.82
C VAL A 17 -7.79 -12.13 -13.62
N ALA A 18 -8.16 -12.98 -14.59
CA ALA A 18 -9.20 -13.96 -14.37
C ALA A 18 -8.70 -14.75 -13.16
N ALA A 19 -9.45 -14.71 -12.07
CA ALA A 19 -9.16 -15.51 -10.91
C ALA A 19 -8.94 -16.93 -11.44
N ASP A 20 -7.73 -17.47 -11.24
CA ASP A 20 -7.44 -18.84 -11.64
C ASP A 20 -8.47 -19.73 -10.93
N PRO A 21 -9.37 -20.43 -11.65
CA PRO A 21 -10.39 -21.26 -11.03
C PRO A 21 -9.77 -22.43 -10.23
N ASN A 22 -8.47 -22.67 -10.37
CA ASN A 22 -7.72 -23.66 -9.60
C ASN A 22 -6.99 -23.04 -8.40
N TYR A 23 -7.19 -21.75 -8.13
CA TYR A 23 -6.61 -21.10 -6.97
C TYR A 23 -7.28 -21.62 -5.69
N VAL A 24 -6.75 -22.69 -5.14
CA VAL A 24 -7.10 -23.17 -3.80
C VAL A 24 -6.31 -22.32 -2.82
N ALA A 25 -7.01 -21.48 -2.07
CA ALA A 25 -6.42 -20.73 -0.97
C ALA A 25 -5.60 -21.67 -0.08
N ALA A 26 -4.29 -21.54 -0.10
CA ALA A 26 -3.40 -22.38 0.68
C ALA A 26 -3.49 -21.96 2.15
N GLY A 27 -4.29 -22.68 2.91
CA GLY A 27 -4.40 -22.57 4.36
C GLY A 27 -5.44 -21.55 4.79
N ALA A 28 -6.35 -21.98 5.64
CA ALA A 28 -7.18 -21.06 6.40
C ALA A 28 -6.28 -20.02 7.09
N PRO A 29 -6.67 -18.73 7.12
CA PRO A 29 -5.88 -17.71 7.78
C PRO A 29 -5.61 -18.18 9.21
N LEU A 30 -4.33 -18.14 9.60
CA LEU A 30 -3.90 -18.45 10.96
C LEU A 30 -4.73 -17.59 11.91
N GLY A 31 -5.68 -18.18 12.58
CA GLY A 31 -6.72 -17.68 13.44
C GLY A 31 -6.90 -16.16 13.37
N MET A 32 -7.93 -15.69 12.69
CA MET A 32 -8.28 -14.27 12.67
C MET A 32 -8.21 -13.74 14.09
N ILE A 33 -7.30 -12.80 14.36
CA ILE A 33 -7.30 -12.10 15.63
C ILE A 33 -8.58 -11.27 15.60
N ALA A 34 -9.57 -11.69 16.34
CA ALA A 34 -10.76 -10.89 16.54
C ALA A 34 -10.30 -9.56 17.12
N THR A 35 -10.45 -8.49 16.34
CA THR A 35 -10.17 -7.14 16.80
C THR A 35 -11.19 -6.78 17.85
N ASP A 36 -10.76 -6.05 18.86
CA ASP A 36 -11.70 -5.40 19.78
C ASP A 36 -12.43 -4.31 18.98
N PRO A 37 -13.74 -4.45 18.73
CA PRO A 37 -14.49 -3.45 17.98
C PRO A 37 -14.50 -2.10 18.68
N ASP A 38 -14.18 -2.06 19.97
CA ASP A 38 -14.19 -0.86 20.80
C ASP A 38 -12.77 -0.31 21.07
N ASP A 39 -11.70 -0.87 20.48
CA ASP A 39 -10.35 -0.34 20.64
C ASP A 39 -10.18 0.95 19.80
N PRO A 40 -10.17 2.14 20.42
CA PRO A 40 -10.02 3.41 19.71
C PRO A 40 -8.62 3.58 19.09
N THR A 41 -7.67 2.72 19.44
CA THR A 41 -6.29 2.76 18.91
C THR A 41 -6.12 1.91 17.66
N ASP A 42 -7.08 1.03 17.34
CA ASP A 42 -7.11 0.25 16.13
C ASP A 42 -7.82 1.07 15.03
N PRO A 43 -7.13 1.47 13.94
CA PRO A 43 -7.74 2.25 12.87
C PRO A 43 -8.91 1.52 12.18
N TRP A 44 -9.03 0.19 12.39
CA TRP A 44 -10.09 -0.66 11.88
C TRP A 44 -11.18 -0.97 12.91
N SER A 45 -11.06 -0.41 14.13
CA SER A 45 -12.10 -0.50 15.15
C SER A 45 -13.31 0.35 14.77
N ALA A 46 -14.51 -0.07 15.17
CA ALA A 46 -15.73 0.73 15.01
C ALA A 46 -15.68 2.05 15.82
N ALA A 47 -14.85 2.10 16.86
CA ALA A 47 -14.64 3.26 17.73
C ALA A 47 -13.60 4.25 17.17
N ALA A 48 -12.85 3.89 16.11
CA ALA A 48 -11.88 4.81 15.51
C ALA A 48 -12.61 5.94 14.76
N PRO A 49 -12.28 7.22 15.01
CA PRO A 49 -12.90 8.33 14.29
C PRO A 49 -12.56 8.27 12.81
N PRO A 50 -13.50 8.53 11.91
CA PRO A 50 -13.21 8.64 10.48
C PRO A 50 -12.30 9.87 10.25
N GLY A 51 -11.15 9.64 9.58
CA GLY A 51 -10.30 10.73 9.08
C GLY A 51 -9.57 11.61 10.12
N GLY A 52 -9.41 11.16 11.35
CA GLY A 52 -8.78 11.96 12.39
C GLY A 52 -7.26 12.07 12.24
N VAL A 53 -6.74 13.28 12.07
CA VAL A 53 -5.32 13.61 12.29
C VAL A 53 -4.99 13.29 13.74
N ILE A 54 -4.19 12.25 13.98
CA ILE A 54 -3.73 11.94 15.34
C ILE A 54 -2.39 12.61 15.53
N VAL A 55 -2.40 13.69 16.30
CA VAL A 55 -1.17 14.25 16.90
C VAL A 55 -0.48 13.11 17.65
N GLN A 56 0.79 12.87 17.37
CA GLN A 56 1.59 11.85 18.07
C GLN A 56 1.65 12.18 19.56
N THR A 57 0.83 11.49 20.33
CA THR A 57 1.11 11.32 21.76
C THR A 57 2.21 10.26 21.88
N PRO A 58 3.17 10.41 22.83
CA PRO A 58 4.19 9.39 23.08
C PRO A 58 3.52 8.02 23.19
N GLY A 59 4.03 7.05 22.45
CA GLY A 59 3.43 5.73 22.31
C GLY A 59 3.10 5.10 23.67
N PRO A 60 2.04 4.30 23.76
CA PRO A 60 1.74 3.57 24.97
C PRO A 60 2.94 2.73 25.38
N THR A 61 3.32 2.83 26.62
CA THR A 61 4.26 1.92 27.29
C THR A 61 3.95 0.49 26.85
N ALA A 62 4.98 -0.20 26.34
CA ALA A 62 4.90 -1.55 25.81
C ALA A 62 4.00 -2.43 26.68
N GLY A 63 2.87 -2.84 26.15
CA GLY A 63 2.07 -3.91 26.70
C GLY A 63 2.88 -5.20 26.77
N PRO A 64 2.44 -6.24 27.49
CA PRO A 64 3.20 -7.46 27.70
C PRO A 64 3.69 -8.00 26.35
N SER A 65 5.01 -8.06 26.23
CA SER A 65 5.69 -8.58 25.03
C SER A 65 5.25 -10.03 24.82
N ALA A 66 4.69 -10.33 23.66
CA ALA A 66 4.40 -11.71 23.30
C ALA A 66 5.73 -12.49 23.30
N THR A 67 5.87 -13.46 24.17
CA THR A 67 7.01 -14.34 24.20
C THR A 67 6.79 -15.42 23.15
N GLY A 68 7.39 -15.27 21.97
CA GLY A 68 7.32 -16.26 20.90
C GLY A 68 7.52 -15.66 19.51
N THR A 69 7.72 -16.55 18.55
CA THR A 69 7.79 -16.23 17.13
C THR A 69 6.75 -17.02 16.37
N LEU A 70 6.20 -16.42 15.32
CA LEU A 70 5.34 -17.08 14.34
C LEU A 70 6.18 -17.39 13.10
N ARG A 71 6.16 -18.64 12.67
CA ARG A 71 6.78 -19.06 11.42
C ARG A 71 5.73 -19.17 10.32
N ILE A 72 5.93 -18.43 9.25
CA ILE A 72 5.02 -18.37 8.11
C ILE A 72 5.73 -19.05 6.94
N PRO A 73 5.17 -20.15 6.41
CA PRO A 73 5.79 -20.87 5.30
C PRO A 73 5.82 -20.03 4.03
N VAL A 74 6.81 -20.30 3.18
CA VAL A 74 6.88 -19.70 1.84
C VAL A 74 5.57 -19.99 1.08
N PRO A 75 4.96 -18.98 0.43
CA PRO A 75 3.76 -19.18 -0.38
C PRO A 75 4.00 -20.21 -1.49
N LYS A 76 3.02 -21.09 -1.74
CA LYS A 76 3.11 -22.08 -2.82
C LYS A 76 2.98 -21.48 -4.22
N ASN A 77 2.37 -20.31 -4.30
CA ASN A 77 2.06 -19.57 -5.54
C ASN A 77 3.04 -18.43 -5.81
N VAL A 78 4.29 -18.56 -5.38
CA VAL A 78 5.34 -17.59 -5.77
C VAL A 78 5.38 -17.48 -7.29
N PRO A 79 5.28 -16.27 -7.87
CA PRO A 79 5.24 -16.10 -9.31
C PRO A 79 6.45 -16.72 -10.01
N ALA A 80 6.21 -17.52 -11.05
CA ALA A 80 7.25 -17.96 -11.97
C ALA A 80 7.46 -16.90 -13.07
N GLY A 81 8.66 -16.87 -13.67
CA GLY A 81 8.97 -15.95 -14.79
C GLY A 81 9.44 -14.56 -14.33
N PRO A 82 9.08 -13.46 -15.02
CA PRO A 82 9.53 -12.13 -14.71
C PRO A 82 9.26 -11.72 -13.27
N ARG A 83 10.04 -10.73 -12.76
CA ARG A 83 9.71 -10.11 -11.48
C ARG A 83 8.31 -9.50 -11.57
N ARG A 84 7.52 -9.63 -10.51
CA ARG A 84 6.13 -9.15 -10.46
C ARG A 84 6.00 -8.05 -9.40
N VAL A 85 5.41 -6.94 -9.80
CA VAL A 85 5.13 -5.80 -8.92
C VAL A 85 3.63 -5.51 -8.95
N ALA A 86 3.05 -5.27 -7.79
CA ALA A 86 1.71 -4.71 -7.71
C ALA A 86 1.78 -3.22 -7.36
N ILE A 87 1.05 -2.41 -8.12
CA ILE A 87 0.81 -1.00 -7.81
C ILE A 87 -0.67 -0.86 -7.52
N GLN A 88 -1.02 -0.53 -6.29
CA GLN A 88 -2.40 -0.26 -5.92
C GLN A 88 -2.69 1.23 -6.09
N ALA A 89 -3.73 1.55 -6.85
CA ALA A 89 -4.28 2.90 -6.87
C ALA A 89 -5.23 3.07 -5.67
N GLY A 90 -4.84 3.87 -4.70
CA GLY A 90 -5.62 4.11 -3.49
C GLY A 90 -7.03 4.61 -3.80
N HIS A 91 -8.00 4.15 -3.04
CA HIS A 91 -9.43 4.45 -3.16
C HIS A 91 -10.11 4.04 -4.48
N TRP A 92 -9.36 3.57 -5.49
CA TRP A 92 -9.96 3.12 -6.75
C TRP A 92 -10.87 1.92 -6.50
N LYS A 93 -12.16 2.03 -6.86
CA LYS A 93 -13.21 1.04 -6.66
C LYS A 93 -13.43 0.69 -5.17
N SER A 94 -13.36 1.68 -4.28
CA SER A 94 -13.64 1.47 -2.86
C SER A 94 -15.11 1.13 -2.58
N ASP A 95 -16.00 1.40 -3.53
CA ASP A 95 -17.42 1.04 -3.50
C ASP A 95 -17.70 -0.44 -3.88
N GLU A 96 -16.72 -1.12 -4.49
CA GLU A 96 -16.81 -2.52 -4.94
C GLU A 96 -16.14 -3.51 -3.97
N VAL A 97 -15.79 -3.09 -2.74
CA VAL A 97 -15.02 -3.92 -1.80
C VAL A 97 -15.87 -5.02 -1.15
N PRO A 98 -15.25 -6.16 -0.77
CA PRO A 98 -15.92 -7.23 -0.04
C PRO A 98 -16.29 -6.81 1.40
N ASP A 99 -17.16 -7.59 2.05
CA ASP A 99 -17.70 -7.30 3.39
C ASP A 99 -16.61 -7.04 4.45
N GLU A 100 -15.50 -7.73 4.42
CA GLU A 100 -14.40 -7.51 5.38
C GLU A 100 -13.77 -6.11 5.26
N LEU A 101 -13.91 -5.48 4.10
CA LEU A 101 -13.40 -4.15 3.80
C LEU A 101 -14.51 -3.08 3.69
N ARG A 102 -15.76 -3.41 4.05
CA ARG A 102 -16.93 -2.51 3.89
C ARG A 102 -16.75 -1.12 4.51
N ARG A 103 -15.85 -0.97 5.49
CA ARG A 103 -15.50 0.33 6.07
C ARG A 103 -14.83 1.29 5.06
N LEU A 104 -14.27 0.74 3.98
CA LEU A 104 -13.64 1.54 2.93
C LEU A 104 -14.65 2.16 1.95
N ILE A 105 -15.90 1.65 1.91
CA ILE A 105 -16.94 2.16 1.00
C ILE A 105 -17.11 3.70 1.10
N PRO A 106 -17.21 4.32 2.30
CA PRO A 106 -17.32 5.77 2.42
C PRO A 106 -15.96 6.50 2.28
N GLN A 107 -14.85 5.77 2.15
CA GLN A 107 -13.51 6.36 2.03
C GLN A 107 -13.15 6.50 0.55
N THR A 108 -13.67 7.56 -0.05
CA THR A 108 -13.53 7.82 -1.50
C THR A 108 -12.22 8.55 -1.85
N GLY A 109 -11.36 8.80 -0.86
CA GLY A 109 -10.15 9.59 -1.02
C GLY A 109 -10.40 11.09 -0.83
N ALA A 110 -9.33 11.86 -0.89
CA ALA A 110 -9.38 13.31 -0.80
C ALA A 110 -9.91 13.94 -2.10
N GLU A 111 -10.58 15.09 -1.96
CA GLU A 111 -10.96 15.94 -3.08
C GLU A 111 -10.65 17.40 -2.73
N TRP A 112 -10.04 18.13 -3.66
CA TRP A 112 -9.72 19.53 -3.49
C TRP A 112 -9.82 20.26 -4.84
N GLU A 113 -10.62 21.31 -4.90
CA GLU A 113 -10.82 22.13 -6.11
C GLU A 113 -11.21 21.32 -7.35
N GLY A 114 -11.98 20.25 -7.18
CA GLY A 114 -12.45 19.39 -8.26
C GLY A 114 -11.43 18.37 -8.73
N VAL A 115 -10.28 18.24 -8.07
CA VAL A 115 -9.28 17.20 -8.29
C VAL A 115 -9.46 16.12 -7.23
N THR A 116 -9.58 14.86 -7.67
CA THR A 116 -9.72 13.72 -6.77
C THR A 116 -8.43 12.96 -6.61
N GLU A 117 -8.17 12.50 -5.40
CA GLU A 117 -7.04 11.62 -5.09
C GLU A 117 -7.03 10.36 -5.98
N VAL A 118 -8.20 9.79 -6.25
CA VAL A 118 -8.34 8.56 -7.07
C VAL A 118 -7.81 8.78 -8.49
N GLU A 119 -8.10 9.93 -9.11
CA GLU A 119 -7.64 10.25 -10.46
C GLU A 119 -6.12 10.35 -10.50
N ILE A 120 -5.52 11.03 -9.53
CA ILE A 120 -4.05 11.14 -9.40
C ILE A 120 -3.43 9.76 -9.19
N ASN A 121 -3.94 8.99 -8.22
CA ASN A 121 -3.40 7.67 -7.88
C ASN A 121 -3.44 6.72 -9.07
N LEU A 122 -4.54 6.70 -9.81
CA LEU A 122 -4.72 5.79 -10.95
C LEU A 122 -3.85 6.20 -12.14
N ASP A 123 -3.76 7.49 -12.48
CA ASP A 123 -2.91 7.98 -13.57
C ASP A 123 -1.44 7.64 -13.30
N ILE A 124 -0.94 7.96 -12.11
CA ILE A 124 0.47 7.68 -11.75
C ILE A 124 0.72 6.17 -11.68
N ALA A 125 -0.20 5.36 -11.14
CA ALA A 125 -0.07 3.90 -11.11
C ALA A 125 0.06 3.32 -12.52
N GLN A 126 -0.76 3.78 -13.47
CA GLN A 126 -0.70 3.34 -14.86
C GLN A 126 0.63 3.71 -15.53
N ARG A 127 1.13 4.92 -15.30
CA ARG A 127 2.44 5.36 -15.84
C ARG A 127 3.58 4.52 -15.26
N VAL A 128 3.60 4.28 -13.94
CA VAL A 128 4.56 3.37 -13.28
C VAL A 128 4.50 1.99 -13.93
N GLY A 129 3.29 1.47 -14.16
CA GLY A 129 3.10 0.18 -14.83
C GLY A 129 3.73 0.12 -16.22
N VAL A 130 3.53 1.15 -17.04
CA VAL A 130 4.13 1.24 -18.39
C VAL A 130 5.66 1.23 -18.30
N ILE A 131 6.24 2.02 -17.39
CA ILE A 131 7.71 2.12 -17.22
C ILE A 131 8.30 0.78 -16.77
N LEU A 132 7.73 0.14 -15.77
CA LEU A 132 8.22 -1.15 -15.26
C LEU A 132 8.05 -2.28 -16.30
N ASN A 133 6.92 -2.31 -17.02
CA ASN A 133 6.68 -3.27 -18.09
C ASN A 133 7.72 -3.13 -19.22
N SER A 134 8.12 -1.91 -19.57
CA SER A 134 9.17 -1.67 -20.58
C SER A 134 10.54 -2.22 -20.17
N LYS A 135 10.74 -2.44 -18.87
CA LYS A 135 11.95 -3.06 -18.28
C LYS A 135 11.82 -4.58 -18.10
N GLY A 136 10.74 -5.20 -18.60
CA GLY A 136 10.49 -6.63 -18.47
C GLY A 136 9.97 -7.09 -17.10
N ILE A 137 9.49 -6.17 -16.26
CA ILE A 137 8.86 -6.45 -14.98
C ILE A 137 7.36 -6.58 -15.21
N ALA A 138 6.74 -7.68 -14.78
CA ALA A 138 5.30 -7.85 -14.83
C ALA A 138 4.63 -6.95 -13.79
N VAL A 139 3.62 -6.17 -14.19
CA VAL A 139 2.92 -5.23 -13.30
C VAL A 139 1.43 -5.50 -13.28
N ASP A 140 0.88 -5.59 -12.09
CA ASP A 140 -0.56 -5.61 -11.85
C ASP A 140 -0.98 -4.25 -11.22
N ILE A 141 -1.86 -3.52 -11.90
CA ILE A 141 -2.51 -2.35 -11.33
C ILE A 141 -3.74 -2.82 -10.58
N LEU A 142 -3.73 -2.65 -9.27
CA LEU A 142 -4.77 -3.17 -8.38
C LEU A 142 -5.71 -2.06 -7.90
N PRO A 143 -7.02 -2.35 -7.83
CA PRO A 143 -7.96 -1.49 -7.11
C PRO A 143 -7.78 -1.62 -5.60
N THR A 144 -8.67 -1.00 -4.83
CA THR A 144 -8.71 -1.14 -3.36
C THR A 144 -8.75 -2.61 -2.93
N THR A 145 -9.51 -3.47 -3.61
CA THR A 145 -9.55 -4.90 -3.27
C THR A 145 -8.35 -5.65 -3.82
N ILE A 146 -7.52 -6.21 -2.94
CA ILE A 146 -6.43 -7.11 -3.29
C ILE A 146 -6.99 -8.53 -3.50
N PRO A 147 -6.58 -9.27 -4.55
CA PRO A 147 -6.96 -10.68 -4.67
C PRO A 147 -6.48 -11.51 -3.48
N VAL A 148 -7.33 -12.40 -2.96
CA VAL A 148 -6.97 -13.27 -1.82
C VAL A 148 -5.70 -14.07 -2.12
N GLY A 149 -4.74 -14.06 -1.19
CA GLY A 149 -3.48 -14.79 -1.33
C GLY A 149 -2.52 -14.21 -2.38
N TYR A 150 -2.68 -12.96 -2.75
CA TYR A 150 -1.84 -12.31 -3.75
C TYR A 150 -0.37 -12.26 -3.34
N VAL A 151 0.52 -12.67 -4.26
CA VAL A 151 1.97 -12.73 -4.06
C VAL A 151 2.67 -11.94 -5.16
N ALA A 152 3.57 -11.04 -4.78
CA ALA A 152 4.43 -10.29 -5.68
C ALA A 152 5.83 -10.08 -5.09
N ASP A 153 6.79 -9.70 -5.92
CA ASP A 153 8.14 -9.35 -5.50
C ASP A 153 8.21 -8.00 -4.78
N ALA A 154 7.22 -7.13 -5.01
CA ALA A 154 7.00 -5.88 -4.31
C ALA A 154 5.54 -5.43 -4.47
N PHE A 155 5.03 -4.70 -3.48
CA PHE A 155 3.72 -4.06 -3.50
C PHE A 155 3.87 -2.60 -3.06
N VAL A 156 3.30 -1.68 -3.84
CA VAL A 156 3.27 -0.24 -3.52
C VAL A 156 1.84 0.28 -3.65
N ALA A 157 1.28 0.78 -2.55
CA ALA A 157 0.03 1.53 -2.58
C ALA A 157 0.34 3.01 -2.80
N LEU A 158 -0.28 3.62 -3.82
CA LEU A 158 -0.15 5.04 -4.14
C LEU A 158 -1.37 5.79 -3.63
N HIS A 159 -1.10 6.85 -2.90
CA HIS A 159 -2.07 7.76 -2.31
C HIS A 159 -1.62 9.21 -2.46
N ALA A 160 -2.53 10.14 -2.22
CA ALA A 160 -2.26 11.57 -2.09
C ALA A 160 -3.09 12.14 -0.95
N ASP A 161 -2.43 12.68 0.06
CA ASP A 161 -3.05 13.12 1.30
C ASP A 161 -3.79 14.47 1.17
N SER A 162 -4.51 14.85 2.21
CA SER A 162 -5.10 16.19 2.37
C SER A 162 -5.15 16.55 3.85
N ASP A 163 -4.77 17.78 4.17
CA ASP A 163 -4.96 18.35 5.50
C ASP A 163 -6.25 19.16 5.63
N GLY A 164 -6.98 19.30 4.53
CA GLY A 164 -8.25 20.04 4.46
C GLY A 164 -8.12 21.56 4.57
N VAL A 165 -6.89 22.10 4.61
CA VAL A 165 -6.61 23.56 4.78
C VAL A 165 -5.49 24.07 3.87
N GLY A 166 -4.77 23.19 3.16
CA GLY A 166 -3.73 23.55 2.18
C GLY A 166 -2.42 24.05 2.77
N VAL A 167 -2.10 23.67 4.02
CA VAL A 167 -0.91 24.16 4.74
C VAL A 167 0.25 23.17 4.62
N ASN A 168 -0.02 21.88 4.74
CA ASN A 168 1.03 20.85 4.69
C ASN A 168 1.49 20.62 3.25
N SER A 169 2.76 20.28 3.10
CA SER A 169 3.40 19.90 1.84
C SER A 169 4.42 18.81 2.10
N GLY A 170 4.74 18.02 1.07
CA GLY A 170 5.72 16.95 1.13
C GLY A 170 5.11 15.56 1.03
N PHE A 171 5.97 14.54 0.97
CA PHE A 171 5.55 13.17 0.80
C PHE A 171 5.84 12.31 2.04
N LYS A 172 5.11 11.22 2.19
CA LYS A 172 5.23 10.29 3.32
C LYS A 172 5.26 8.86 2.83
N MET A 173 5.96 7.99 3.57
CA MET A 173 5.93 6.55 3.30
C MET A 173 5.86 5.76 4.60
N ALA A 174 5.19 4.63 4.54
CA ALA A 174 5.11 3.70 5.64
C ALA A 174 5.03 2.24 5.16
N HIS A 175 5.31 1.33 6.06
CA HIS A 175 5.03 -0.10 5.94
C HIS A 175 4.32 -0.59 7.20
N GLY A 176 3.82 -1.82 7.19
CA GLY A 176 3.16 -2.43 8.31
C GLY A 176 4.07 -2.63 9.53
N ALA A 177 3.50 -2.54 10.74
CA ALA A 177 4.24 -2.83 11.98
C ALA A 177 4.74 -4.29 12.02
N ARG A 178 4.04 -5.22 11.35
CA ARG A 178 4.44 -6.62 11.17
C ARG A 178 4.93 -6.82 9.75
N ARG A 179 6.18 -6.48 9.56
CA ARG A 179 6.85 -6.56 8.27
C ARG A 179 7.81 -7.74 8.20
N GLY A 180 8.13 -8.14 6.98
CA GLY A 180 9.26 -8.98 6.67
C GLY A 180 10.59 -8.22 6.79
N PRO A 181 11.69 -8.79 6.30
CA PRO A 181 13.01 -8.15 6.39
C PRO A 181 13.30 -7.14 5.27
N TYR A 182 12.41 -6.95 4.27
CA TYR A 182 12.71 -6.22 3.05
C TYR A 182 11.88 -4.95 2.83
N GLU A 183 10.88 -4.67 3.67
CA GLU A 183 10.03 -3.47 3.56
C GLU A 183 10.83 -2.19 3.77
N ASP A 184 11.78 -2.17 4.71
CA ASP A 184 12.66 -1.01 4.92
C ASP A 184 13.51 -0.71 3.68
N ALA A 185 14.00 -1.76 2.98
CA ALA A 185 14.77 -1.59 1.76
C ALA A 185 13.90 -1.01 0.63
N LEU A 186 12.71 -1.60 0.39
CA LEU A 186 11.75 -1.10 -0.60
C LEU A 186 11.35 0.35 -0.32
N LEU A 187 11.03 0.66 0.95
CA LEU A 187 10.67 2.01 1.37
C LEU A 187 11.80 3.00 1.10
N ASN A 188 13.03 2.69 1.53
CA ASN A 188 14.16 3.60 1.39
C ASN A 188 14.53 3.82 -0.08
N ASP A 189 14.52 2.80 -0.92
CA ASP A 189 14.83 2.93 -2.34
C ASP A 189 13.82 3.81 -3.07
N ILE A 190 12.53 3.67 -2.77
CA ILE A 190 11.49 4.54 -3.34
C ILE A 190 11.60 5.95 -2.75
N LYS A 191 11.75 6.09 -1.43
CA LYS A 191 11.86 7.39 -0.75
C LYS A 191 13.01 8.23 -1.31
N ASP A 192 14.18 7.62 -1.46
CA ASP A 192 15.37 8.33 -1.95
C ASP A 192 15.23 8.73 -3.43
N SER A 193 14.68 7.82 -4.27
CA SER A 193 14.40 8.12 -5.68
C SER A 193 13.34 9.19 -5.85
N PHE A 194 12.24 9.10 -5.08
CA PHE A 194 11.11 10.01 -5.17
C PHE A 194 11.47 11.40 -4.67
N GLY A 195 12.02 11.50 -3.46
CA GLY A 195 12.46 12.78 -2.88
C GLY A 195 13.54 13.47 -3.70
N GLY A 196 14.53 12.68 -4.19
CA GLY A 196 15.61 13.22 -5.03
C GLY A 196 15.14 13.77 -6.38
N ALA A 197 14.12 13.17 -6.98
CA ALA A 197 13.58 13.61 -8.26
C ALA A 197 12.57 14.76 -8.14
N THR A 198 11.67 14.68 -7.15
CA THR A 198 10.58 15.66 -6.98
C THR A 198 11.01 16.92 -6.25
N GLY A 199 12.03 16.82 -5.40
CA GLY A 199 12.40 17.90 -4.49
C GLY A 199 11.45 18.07 -3.31
N LEU A 200 10.39 17.28 -3.21
CA LEU A 200 9.49 17.30 -2.06
C LEU A 200 10.21 16.84 -0.79
N ASN A 201 9.90 17.48 0.32
CA ASN A 201 10.41 17.09 1.62
C ASN A 201 9.74 15.79 2.09
N TYR A 202 10.53 14.88 2.64
CA TYR A 202 9.99 13.73 3.36
C TYR A 202 9.44 14.17 4.72
N ASP A 203 8.18 13.85 4.98
CA ASP A 203 7.49 14.22 6.20
C ASP A 203 7.15 13.00 7.07
N PRO A 204 8.08 12.54 7.93
CA PRO A 204 7.81 11.43 8.83
C PRO A 204 6.88 11.79 9.99
N THR A 205 6.62 13.08 10.23
CA THR A 205 5.86 13.55 11.39
C THR A 205 4.35 13.35 11.24
N HIS A 206 3.87 13.30 10.00
CA HIS A 206 2.46 13.10 9.68
C HIS A 206 2.16 11.68 9.14
N ILE A 207 3.05 10.71 9.39
CA ILE A 207 2.73 9.29 9.14
C ILE A 207 1.62 8.86 10.09
N SER A 208 0.46 8.54 9.54
CA SER A 208 -0.73 8.19 10.31
C SER A 208 -0.75 6.71 10.72
N ARG A 209 -1.62 6.37 11.68
CA ARG A 209 -1.92 4.97 11.99
C ARG A 209 -2.60 4.25 10.83
N ASN A 210 -3.36 4.96 10.00
CA ASN A 210 -3.96 4.38 8.80
C ASN A 210 -2.90 3.92 7.81
N MET A 211 -1.78 4.62 7.68
CA MET A 211 -0.65 4.20 6.85
C MET A 211 0.05 2.98 7.44
N THR A 212 0.43 3.00 8.72
CA THR A 212 1.14 1.87 9.36
C THR A 212 0.27 0.65 9.61
N GLY A 213 -1.04 0.82 9.68
CA GLY A 213 -2.06 -0.21 9.82
C GLY A 213 -2.83 -0.50 8.52
N TYR A 214 -2.30 -0.06 7.37
CA TYR A 214 -3.00 -0.18 6.11
C TYR A 214 -3.39 -1.63 5.79
N PHE A 215 -4.64 -1.84 5.39
CA PHE A 215 -5.21 -3.19 5.26
C PHE A 215 -4.45 -4.06 4.27
N SER A 216 -3.95 -3.47 3.16
CA SER A 216 -3.33 -4.22 2.06
C SER A 216 -2.09 -5.01 2.47
N PHE A 217 -1.39 -4.62 3.52
CA PHE A 217 -0.26 -5.39 4.06
C PHE A 217 -0.50 -5.92 5.50
N ASN A 218 -1.75 -5.87 5.96
CA ASN A 218 -2.13 -6.43 7.25
C ASN A 218 -2.65 -7.88 7.09
N TRP A 219 -1.78 -8.73 6.52
CA TRP A 219 -2.04 -10.13 6.15
C TRP A 219 -2.55 -11.00 7.30
N SER A 220 -2.26 -10.62 8.53
CA SER A 220 -2.69 -11.38 9.71
C SER A 220 -4.17 -11.13 10.08
N ARG A 221 -4.77 -10.13 9.46
CA ARG A 221 -6.12 -9.68 9.75
C ARG A 221 -7.07 -9.79 8.56
N PHE A 222 -6.60 -9.48 7.36
CA PHE A 222 -7.42 -9.43 6.16
C PHE A 222 -7.04 -10.51 5.17
N GLN A 223 -8.04 -11.16 4.56
CA GLN A 223 -7.82 -12.09 3.46
C GLN A 223 -7.41 -11.34 2.18
N HIS A 224 -7.97 -10.14 2.00
CA HIS A 224 -7.66 -9.23 0.89
C HIS A 224 -6.43 -8.34 1.20
N ALA A 225 -5.40 -8.95 1.79
CA ALA A 225 -4.07 -8.37 1.94
C ALA A 225 -3.06 -9.17 1.11
N VAL A 226 -1.92 -8.56 0.81
CA VAL A 226 -0.82 -9.28 0.18
C VAL A 226 -0.22 -10.33 1.12
N ALA A 227 0.41 -11.36 0.57
CA ALA A 227 1.06 -12.39 1.37
C ALA A 227 2.15 -11.79 2.28
N ALA A 228 2.33 -12.38 3.45
CA ALA A 228 3.30 -11.91 4.45
C ALA A 228 4.75 -11.76 3.96
N HIS A 229 5.13 -12.51 2.93
CA HIS A 229 6.46 -12.46 2.32
C HIS A 229 6.60 -11.34 1.27
N THR A 230 5.49 -10.78 0.77
CA THR A 230 5.53 -9.70 -0.21
C THR A 230 5.93 -8.39 0.47
N PRO A 231 7.12 -7.82 0.15
CA PRO A 231 7.49 -6.50 0.67
C PRO A 231 6.47 -5.46 0.24
N ALA A 232 5.91 -4.72 1.20
CA ALA A 232 4.75 -3.87 0.96
C ALA A 232 4.89 -2.50 1.65
N VAL A 233 4.65 -1.44 0.89
CA VAL A 233 4.70 -0.05 1.36
C VAL A 233 3.53 0.77 0.84
N ILE A 234 3.22 1.86 1.54
CA ILE A 234 2.32 2.93 1.10
C ILE A 234 3.13 4.21 0.90
N LEU A 235 2.84 4.92 -0.18
CA LEU A 235 3.39 6.24 -0.52
C LEU A 235 2.24 7.24 -0.64
N GLU A 236 2.25 8.26 0.22
CA GLU A 236 1.51 9.50 0.02
C GLU A 236 2.40 10.44 -0.80
N MET A 237 2.05 10.66 -2.06
CA MET A 237 2.90 11.34 -3.05
C MET A 237 3.00 12.85 -2.86
N GLY A 238 2.08 13.43 -2.10
CA GLY A 238 1.95 14.86 -1.80
C GLY A 238 0.59 15.13 -1.18
N TYR A 239 0.27 16.40 -0.96
CA TYR A 239 -1.04 16.82 -0.47
C TYR A 239 -1.86 17.43 -1.60
N VAL A 240 -3.02 16.84 -1.93
CA VAL A 240 -3.94 17.40 -2.95
C VAL A 240 -4.49 18.76 -2.54
N SER A 241 -4.54 19.05 -1.24
CA SER A 241 -4.94 20.35 -0.69
C SER A 241 -3.86 21.43 -0.85
N ASN A 242 -2.60 21.07 -1.10
CA ASN A 242 -1.52 22.02 -1.31
C ASN A 242 -1.34 22.31 -2.81
N ASP A 243 -1.31 23.58 -3.20
CA ASP A 243 -1.29 24.00 -4.60
C ASP A 243 -0.05 23.54 -5.34
N ASP A 244 1.14 23.64 -4.70
CA ASP A 244 2.41 23.25 -5.32
C ASP A 244 2.51 21.72 -5.44
N ASP A 245 2.14 20.96 -4.40
CA ASP A 245 2.13 19.50 -4.44
C ASP A 245 1.12 19.00 -5.49
N ARG A 246 -0.07 19.59 -5.54
CA ARG A 246 -1.12 19.25 -6.50
C ARG A 246 -0.68 19.54 -7.94
N ALA A 247 -0.10 20.72 -8.18
CA ALA A 247 0.47 21.06 -9.49
C ALA A 247 1.58 20.08 -9.89
N LEU A 248 2.46 19.71 -8.98
CA LEU A 248 3.50 18.71 -9.22
C LEU A 248 2.90 17.36 -9.63
N MET A 249 1.87 16.88 -8.92
CA MET A 249 1.22 15.60 -9.22
C MET A 249 0.48 15.60 -10.55
N LEU A 250 -0.11 16.73 -10.94
CA LEU A 250 -0.88 16.85 -12.19
C LEU A 250 0.01 17.14 -13.40
N ASP A 251 0.90 18.12 -13.29
CA ASP A 251 1.68 18.63 -14.42
C ASP A 251 2.97 17.84 -14.66
N HIS A 252 3.46 17.14 -13.63
CA HIS A 252 4.70 16.37 -13.64
C HIS A 252 4.49 14.88 -13.27
N ALA A 253 3.33 14.32 -13.58
CA ALA A 253 2.99 12.91 -13.29
C ALA A 253 4.04 11.90 -13.83
N ASP A 254 4.65 12.21 -14.99
CA ASP A 254 5.73 11.39 -15.54
C ASP A 254 7.01 11.41 -14.68
N LEU A 255 7.32 12.54 -14.04
CA LEU A 255 8.46 12.64 -13.11
C LEU A 255 8.21 11.75 -11.89
N LEU A 256 7.01 11.84 -11.30
CA LEU A 256 6.63 11.01 -10.17
C LEU A 256 6.69 9.53 -10.54
N ALA A 257 6.08 9.16 -11.66
CA ALA A 257 6.05 7.76 -12.11
C ALA A 257 7.46 7.21 -12.38
N ASN A 258 8.35 7.98 -13.01
CA ASN A 258 9.73 7.58 -13.25
C ASN A 258 10.52 7.41 -11.96
N SER A 259 10.32 8.29 -10.98
CA SER A 259 11.02 8.22 -9.69
C SER A 259 10.57 6.99 -8.88
N ILE A 260 9.26 6.70 -8.83
CA ILE A 260 8.70 5.51 -8.18
C ILE A 260 9.24 4.24 -8.86
N ALA A 261 9.16 4.18 -10.20
CA ALA A 261 9.65 3.04 -10.95
C ALA A 261 11.15 2.82 -10.79
N SER A 262 11.94 3.89 -10.64
CA SER A 262 13.38 3.81 -10.37
C SER A 262 13.67 3.21 -9.01
N GLY A 263 12.99 3.64 -7.96
CA GLY A 263 13.14 3.06 -6.61
C GLY A 263 12.74 1.59 -6.57
N ILE A 264 11.61 1.23 -7.20
CA ILE A 264 11.18 -0.17 -7.31
C ILE A 264 12.23 -1.00 -8.08
N THR A 265 12.73 -0.51 -9.21
CA THR A 265 13.73 -1.22 -10.01
C THR A 265 15.00 -1.46 -9.19
N LYS A 266 15.50 -0.43 -8.48
CA LYS A 266 16.67 -0.57 -7.61
C LYS A 266 16.45 -1.64 -6.54
N PHE A 267 15.32 -1.60 -5.85
CA PHE A 267 14.98 -2.63 -4.87
C PHE A 267 14.99 -4.05 -5.47
N LEU A 268 14.39 -4.25 -6.64
CA LEU A 268 14.32 -5.55 -7.30
C LEU A 268 15.70 -6.06 -7.73
N ASP A 269 16.60 -5.17 -8.15
CA ASP A 269 17.97 -5.52 -8.55
C ASP A 269 18.82 -5.94 -7.33
N GLU A 270 18.66 -5.28 -6.19
CA GLU A 270 19.41 -5.54 -4.96
C GLU A 270 18.81 -6.69 -4.12
N THR A 271 17.51 -6.98 -4.31
CA THR A 271 16.77 -7.98 -3.56
C THR A 271 16.19 -9.07 -4.48
N PRO A 272 16.99 -10.09 -4.82
CA PRO A 272 16.52 -11.18 -5.69
C PRO A 272 15.37 -11.96 -5.05
N ARG A 273 14.49 -12.52 -5.89
CA ARG A 273 13.31 -13.32 -5.47
C ARG A 273 13.66 -14.43 -4.49
N SER A 274 14.83 -15.05 -4.65
CA SER A 274 15.29 -16.09 -3.75
C SER A 274 15.58 -15.61 -2.32
N LYS A 275 15.84 -14.33 -2.12
CA LYS A 275 15.91 -13.75 -0.76
C LYS A 275 14.52 -13.57 -0.16
N ILE A 276 13.57 -13.10 -0.96
CA ILE A 276 12.19 -12.82 -0.50
C ILE A 276 11.48 -14.14 -0.17
N PHE A 277 11.57 -15.12 -1.06
CA PHE A 277 10.81 -16.38 -0.98
C PHE A 277 11.68 -17.61 -0.76
N GLY A 278 12.95 -17.47 -0.40
CA GLY A 278 13.88 -18.60 -0.23
C GLY A 278 13.73 -19.33 1.10
N GLN A 279 13.07 -18.75 2.06
CA GLN A 279 12.89 -19.32 3.40
C GLN A 279 11.60 -18.86 4.05
N ASP A 280 11.14 -19.59 5.05
CA ASP A 280 10.00 -19.20 5.86
C ASP A 280 10.27 -17.89 6.59
N LEU A 281 9.24 -17.04 6.67
CA LEU A 281 9.30 -15.79 7.41
C LEU A 281 9.12 -16.07 8.90
N VAL A 282 9.97 -15.47 9.72
CA VAL A 282 9.87 -15.53 11.18
C VAL A 282 9.58 -14.13 11.71
N VAL A 283 8.40 -13.95 12.27
CA VAL A 283 7.94 -12.67 12.83
C VAL A 283 7.60 -12.83 14.30
N PRO A 284 7.60 -11.74 15.10
CA PRO A 284 7.10 -11.79 16.46
C PRO A 284 5.68 -12.34 16.52
N ALA A 285 5.42 -13.23 17.48
CA ALA A 285 4.06 -13.72 17.70
C ALA A 285 3.14 -12.58 18.12
N PHE A 286 1.83 -12.73 17.84
CA PHE A 286 0.84 -11.76 18.27
C PHE A 286 0.77 -11.71 19.79
N PRO A 287 0.63 -10.52 20.42
CA PRO A 287 0.35 -10.46 21.84
C PRO A 287 -0.92 -11.27 22.13
N SER A 288 -0.82 -12.16 23.12
CA SER A 288 -2.00 -12.88 23.59
C SER A 288 -3.00 -11.86 24.14
N ARG A 289 -4.26 -11.99 23.73
CA ARG A 289 -5.35 -11.19 24.33
C ARG A 289 -5.32 -11.39 25.85
N PRO A 290 -5.41 -10.33 26.67
CA PRO A 290 -5.72 -10.54 28.06
C PRO A 290 -7.05 -11.28 28.15
N SER A 291 -7.11 -12.37 28.91
CA SER A 291 -8.38 -13.06 29.21
C SER A 291 -9.36 -12.02 29.74
N PRO A 292 -10.66 -12.08 29.31
CA PRO A 292 -11.65 -11.24 29.93
C PRO A 292 -11.57 -11.46 31.45
N ARG A 293 -11.47 -10.38 32.20
CA ARG A 293 -11.57 -10.49 33.66
C ARG A 293 -12.93 -11.05 34.03
N PRO A 294 -12.98 -11.99 34.98
CA PRO A 294 -14.26 -12.58 35.42
C PRO A 294 -15.17 -11.54 36.04
#